data_faedf17e2621f1199efd902816f60cc3
#
_entry.id   faedf17e2621f1199efd902816f60cc3
#
_cell.length_a   1.000
_cell.length_b   1.000
_cell.length_c   1.000
_cell.angle_alpha   90.00
_cell.angle_beta   90.00
_cell.angle_gamma   90.00
#
_symmetry.space_group_name_H-M   'P 1'
#
loop_
_entity.id
_entity.type
_entity.pdbx_description
1 polymer ?
#
loop_
_entity_poly.entity_id
_entity_poly.type
_entity_poly.pdbx_seq_one_letter_code
_entity_poly.pdbx_strand_id
1 'polypeptide(L)'
;MLLLSAVTTVGCAGQRGAAPSTERTTPVDADTAQRTMIDVVDQATAALGGEWETRTSPDYVESCQLSSNGEGARWVYRVARSESGDAEADAVAASGIWRSDGMRVDRLVDAKGPAMVARGGDRVDTIRFFAFPGNDSIQALSLCIAGDADEIEEQQADG
;
A
#
# COMPACT_ATOMS: atom_id res chain seq x y z
N MET A 1 69.45 33.99 19.49
CA MET A 1 68.74 32.73 19.14
C MET A 1 67.28 33.03 19.24
N LEU A 2 66.65 33.44 18.13
CA LEU A 2 65.24 33.85 18.06
C LEU A 2 64.40 32.66 17.59
N LEU A 3 63.47 32.26 18.42
CA LEU A 3 62.43 31.27 18.08
C LEU A 3 61.19 31.98 17.52
N LEU A 4 60.93 31.79 16.23
CA LEU A 4 59.65 32.22 15.60
C LEU A 4 58.60 31.15 15.85
N SER A 5 57.52 31.55 16.54
CA SER A 5 56.32 30.74 16.68
C SER A 5 55.36 31.05 15.51
N ALA A 6 55.08 30.08 14.68
CA ALA A 6 54.06 30.18 13.63
C ALA A 6 52.67 29.82 14.22
N VAL A 7 51.74 30.76 14.14
CA VAL A 7 50.31 30.57 14.49
C VAL A 7 49.56 30.12 13.24
N THR A 8 49.09 28.88 13.22
CA THR A 8 48.18 28.37 12.19
C THR A 8 46.75 28.63 12.58
N THR A 9 46.07 29.49 11.82
CA THR A 9 44.61 29.73 11.92
C THR A 9 43.87 28.65 11.18
N VAL A 10 43.13 27.83 11.95
CA VAL A 10 42.18 26.84 11.40
C VAL A 10 40.91 27.59 10.99
N GLY A 11 40.66 27.67 9.66
CA GLY A 11 39.41 28.20 9.13
C GLY A 11 38.29 27.20 9.28
N CYS A 12 37.24 27.56 10.03
CA CYS A 12 35.95 26.85 10.04
C CYS A 12 35.28 27.01 8.69
N ALA A 13 35.29 25.96 7.85
CA ALA A 13 34.44 25.86 6.68
C ALA A 13 33.00 25.66 7.14
N GLY A 14 32.15 26.68 6.95
CA GLY A 14 30.74 26.62 7.23
C GLY A 14 30.06 25.56 6.35
N GLN A 15 29.62 24.48 6.97
CA GLN A 15 28.69 23.55 6.34
C GLN A 15 27.36 24.28 6.10
N ARG A 16 27.11 24.60 4.84
CA ARG A 16 25.78 24.99 4.40
C ARG A 16 24.90 23.75 4.57
N GLY A 17 24.10 23.72 5.64
CA GLY A 17 23.06 22.74 5.82
C GLY A 17 22.13 22.78 4.60
N ALA A 18 22.12 21.70 3.82
CA ALA A 18 21.07 21.50 2.86
C ALA A 18 19.75 21.46 3.64
N ALA A 19 18.85 22.40 3.33
CA ALA A 19 17.50 22.35 3.84
C ALA A 19 16.89 21.00 3.41
N PRO A 20 16.18 20.29 4.29
CA PRO A 20 15.47 19.10 3.87
C PRO A 20 14.49 19.52 2.77
N SER A 21 14.67 18.96 1.59
CA SER A 21 13.68 19.06 0.52
C SER A 21 12.42 18.39 1.05
N THR A 22 11.46 19.20 1.45
CA THR A 22 10.10 18.71 1.74
C THR A 22 9.56 18.29 0.38
N GLU A 23 9.76 17.03 0.02
CA GLU A 23 9.05 16.42 -1.10
C GLU A 23 7.56 16.58 -0.78
N ARG A 24 6.96 17.52 -1.46
CA ARG A 24 5.52 17.76 -1.38
C ARG A 24 4.87 16.66 -2.18
N THR A 25 4.60 15.52 -1.53
CA THR A 25 3.80 14.45 -2.13
C THR A 25 2.48 15.07 -2.51
N THR A 26 2.21 15.16 -3.81
CA THR A 26 0.91 15.61 -4.32
C THR A 26 -0.14 14.67 -3.74
N PRO A 27 -1.22 15.17 -3.13
CA PRO A 27 -2.29 14.32 -2.65
C PRO A 27 -2.79 13.45 -3.81
N VAL A 28 -2.91 12.14 -3.58
CA VAL A 28 -3.50 11.23 -4.56
C VAL A 28 -4.99 11.56 -4.66
N ASP A 29 -5.49 11.75 -5.88
CA ASP A 29 -6.92 11.96 -6.11
C ASP A 29 -7.69 10.64 -5.99
N ALA A 30 -9.01 10.77 -5.82
CA ALA A 30 -9.93 9.69 -5.58
C ALA A 30 -9.86 8.59 -6.66
N ASP A 31 -10.01 8.97 -7.91
CA ASP A 31 -10.02 8.04 -9.04
C ASP A 31 -8.69 7.32 -9.23
N THR A 32 -7.59 8.02 -8.97
CA THR A 32 -6.25 7.41 -9.05
C THR A 32 -6.04 6.39 -7.94
N ALA A 33 -6.49 6.68 -6.71
CA ALA A 33 -6.40 5.75 -5.60
C ALA A 33 -7.21 4.47 -5.86
N GLN A 34 -8.43 4.60 -6.38
CA GLN A 34 -9.28 3.48 -6.74
C GLN A 34 -8.68 2.63 -7.86
N ARG A 35 -8.31 3.23 -9.00
CA ARG A 35 -7.71 2.52 -10.13
C ARG A 35 -6.43 1.78 -9.72
N THR A 36 -5.58 2.43 -8.94
CA THR A 36 -4.34 1.81 -8.47
C THR A 36 -4.62 0.59 -7.59
N MET A 37 -5.65 0.65 -6.74
CA MET A 37 -6.07 -0.49 -5.92
C MET A 37 -6.56 -1.65 -6.80
N ILE A 38 -7.38 -1.38 -7.80
CA ILE A 38 -7.86 -2.39 -8.75
C ILE A 38 -6.68 -3.04 -9.47
N ASP A 39 -5.77 -2.24 -10.03
CA ASP A 39 -4.58 -2.72 -10.74
C ASP A 39 -3.70 -3.66 -9.89
N VAL A 40 -3.55 -3.36 -8.59
CA VAL A 40 -2.77 -4.22 -7.67
C VAL A 40 -3.45 -5.55 -7.42
N VAL A 41 -4.78 -5.58 -7.32
CA VAL A 41 -5.57 -6.80 -7.18
C VAL A 41 -5.51 -7.62 -8.46
N ASP A 42 -5.68 -6.99 -9.63
CA ASP A 42 -5.65 -7.65 -10.95
C ASP A 42 -4.29 -8.28 -11.24
N GLN A 43 -3.20 -7.60 -10.89
CA GLN A 43 -1.85 -8.17 -11.01
C GLN A 43 -1.68 -9.43 -10.14
N ALA A 44 -2.19 -9.40 -8.90
CA ALA A 44 -2.10 -10.53 -8.00
C ALA A 44 -2.96 -11.71 -8.48
N THR A 45 -4.21 -11.47 -8.88
CA THR A 45 -5.12 -12.50 -9.39
C THR A 45 -4.61 -13.13 -10.69
N ALA A 46 -4.06 -12.33 -11.61
CA ALA A 46 -3.46 -12.82 -12.86
C ALA A 46 -2.27 -13.74 -12.60
N ALA A 47 -1.42 -13.44 -11.63
CA ALA A 47 -0.25 -14.24 -11.31
C ALA A 47 -0.62 -15.54 -10.55
N LEU A 48 -1.66 -15.50 -9.71
CA LEU A 48 -2.15 -16.67 -8.97
C LEU A 48 -3.01 -17.58 -9.86
N GLY A 49 -3.56 -17.06 -10.96
CA GLY A 49 -4.44 -17.80 -11.88
C GLY A 49 -5.77 -18.19 -11.26
N GLY A 50 -6.55 -18.98 -12.00
CA GLY A 50 -7.89 -19.38 -11.59
C GLY A 50 -8.96 -18.32 -11.88
N GLU A 51 -10.21 -18.62 -11.52
CA GLU A 51 -11.36 -17.73 -11.69
C GLU A 51 -11.66 -17.00 -10.38
N TRP A 52 -11.56 -15.68 -10.41
CA TRP A 52 -11.79 -14.81 -9.27
C TRP A 52 -13.14 -14.11 -9.39
N GLU A 53 -13.91 -14.14 -8.33
CA GLU A 53 -15.21 -13.47 -8.24
C GLU A 53 -15.13 -12.28 -7.29
N THR A 54 -15.75 -11.17 -7.67
CA THR A 54 -15.90 -10.00 -6.81
C THR A 54 -16.78 -10.35 -5.60
N ARG A 55 -16.29 -10.04 -4.39
CA ARG A 55 -17.02 -10.18 -3.12
C ARG A 55 -17.44 -8.84 -2.53
N THR A 56 -16.62 -7.82 -2.75
CA THR A 56 -16.93 -6.43 -2.44
C THR A 56 -16.60 -5.62 -3.68
N SER A 57 -17.56 -4.82 -4.18
CA SER A 57 -17.34 -3.96 -5.34
C SER A 57 -16.12 -3.05 -5.10
N PRO A 58 -15.30 -2.77 -6.14
CA PRO A 58 -14.23 -1.79 -6.03
C PRO A 58 -14.74 -0.36 -5.79
N ASP A 59 -16.05 -0.14 -5.91
CA ASP A 59 -16.72 1.14 -5.63
C ASP A 59 -17.17 1.28 -4.16
N TYR A 60 -16.97 0.24 -3.35
CA TYR A 60 -17.29 0.32 -1.92
C TYR A 60 -16.28 1.18 -1.18
N VAL A 61 -16.79 2.18 -0.45
CA VAL A 61 -16.03 3.19 0.28
C VAL A 61 -16.18 3.01 1.77
N GLU A 62 -15.13 3.23 2.53
CA GLU A 62 -15.17 3.29 3.99
C GLU A 62 -14.37 4.50 4.50
N SER A 63 -14.72 5.00 5.68
CA SER A 63 -13.96 6.05 6.36
C SER A 63 -12.57 5.55 6.75
N CYS A 64 -11.59 6.46 6.69
CA CYS A 64 -10.22 6.21 7.15
C CYS A 64 -9.65 7.44 7.86
N GLN A 65 -8.49 7.29 8.47
CA GLN A 65 -7.79 8.41 9.10
C GLN A 65 -6.56 8.80 8.30
N LEU A 66 -6.51 10.08 7.92
CA LEU A 66 -5.35 10.65 7.26
C LEU A 66 -4.15 10.73 8.21
N SER A 67 -2.94 10.68 7.68
CA SER A 67 -1.71 10.86 8.44
C SER A 67 -1.63 12.23 9.15
N SER A 68 -2.41 13.22 8.69
CA SER A 68 -2.59 14.53 9.29
C SER A 68 -3.60 14.58 10.44
N ASN A 69 -4.11 13.44 10.91
CA ASN A 69 -5.19 13.27 11.90
C ASN A 69 -6.56 13.81 11.46
N GLY A 70 -6.77 14.01 10.16
CA GLY A 70 -8.08 14.31 9.59
C GLY A 70 -8.85 13.06 9.19
N GLU A 71 -10.16 13.19 9.02
CA GLU A 71 -10.98 12.14 8.42
C GLU A 71 -10.74 12.09 6.91
N GLY A 72 -10.86 10.91 6.35
CA GLY A 72 -10.72 10.64 4.93
C GLY A 72 -11.54 9.43 4.52
N ALA A 73 -11.49 9.12 3.24
CA ALA A 73 -12.16 7.98 2.64
C ALA A 73 -11.17 7.08 1.90
N ARG A 74 -11.50 5.79 1.78
CA ARG A 74 -10.74 4.83 0.98
C ARG A 74 -11.65 3.77 0.40
N TRP A 75 -11.26 3.22 -0.72
CA TRP A 75 -11.95 2.09 -1.34
C TRP A 75 -11.48 0.77 -0.74
N VAL A 76 -12.41 -0.18 -0.72
CA VAL A 76 -12.18 -1.56 -0.31
C VAL A 76 -12.58 -2.47 -1.47
N TYR A 77 -11.65 -3.25 -1.96
CA TYR A 77 -11.91 -4.23 -3.02
C TYR A 77 -11.56 -5.64 -2.53
N ARG A 78 -12.50 -6.56 -2.67
CA ARG A 78 -12.31 -7.95 -2.28
C ARG A 78 -12.76 -8.89 -3.39
N VAL A 79 -11.87 -9.82 -3.71
CA VAL A 79 -12.14 -10.93 -4.63
C VAL A 79 -11.86 -12.27 -3.93
N ALA A 80 -12.49 -13.33 -4.40
CA ALA A 80 -12.25 -14.67 -3.90
C ALA A 80 -12.38 -15.70 -5.02
N ARG A 81 -11.68 -16.86 -4.86
CA ARG A 81 -11.86 -18.04 -5.71
C ARG A 81 -12.15 -19.27 -4.85
N SER A 82 -12.99 -20.17 -5.33
CA SER A 82 -13.35 -21.41 -4.64
C SER A 82 -12.36 -22.54 -4.93
N GLU A 83 -11.66 -22.49 -6.06
CA GLU A 83 -10.65 -23.47 -6.43
C GLU A 83 -9.28 -22.99 -5.95
N SER A 84 -8.82 -23.49 -4.82
CA SER A 84 -7.49 -23.19 -4.28
C SER A 84 -6.44 -24.06 -4.99
N GLY A 85 -5.32 -23.45 -5.33
CA GLY A 85 -4.11 -24.14 -5.74
C GLY A 85 -3.33 -24.68 -4.54
N ASP A 86 -2.01 -24.69 -4.64
CA ASP A 86 -1.13 -24.93 -3.50
C ASP A 86 -1.05 -23.66 -2.65
N ALA A 87 -1.69 -23.70 -1.48
CA ALA A 87 -1.81 -22.54 -0.60
C ALA A 87 -0.46 -21.88 -0.23
N GLU A 88 0.58 -22.70 -0.01
CA GLU A 88 1.91 -22.19 0.31
C GLU A 88 2.59 -21.58 -0.92
N ALA A 89 2.49 -22.23 -2.07
CA ALA A 89 3.02 -21.70 -3.32
C ALA A 89 2.34 -20.38 -3.71
N ASP A 90 1.03 -20.29 -3.56
CA ASP A 90 0.23 -19.09 -3.82
C ASP A 90 0.60 -17.94 -2.86
N ALA A 91 0.79 -18.24 -1.57
CA ALA A 91 1.24 -17.26 -0.59
C ALA A 91 2.64 -16.72 -0.92
N VAL A 92 3.55 -17.59 -1.37
CA VAL A 92 4.90 -17.19 -1.81
C VAL A 92 4.82 -16.34 -3.08
N ALA A 93 3.98 -16.71 -4.05
CA ALA A 93 3.80 -15.96 -5.30
C ALA A 93 3.24 -14.56 -5.04
N ALA A 94 2.15 -14.43 -4.27
CA ALA A 94 1.59 -13.15 -3.86
C ALA A 94 2.63 -12.25 -3.16
N SER A 95 3.38 -12.84 -2.22
CA SER A 95 4.45 -12.14 -1.50
C SER A 95 5.56 -11.63 -2.42
N GLY A 96 5.91 -12.41 -3.45
CA GLY A 96 6.93 -12.04 -4.43
C GLY A 96 6.53 -10.81 -5.23
N ILE A 97 5.28 -10.77 -5.71
CA ILE A 97 4.73 -9.63 -6.46
C ILE A 97 4.79 -8.36 -5.60
N TRP A 98 4.23 -8.40 -4.41
CA TRP A 98 4.14 -7.23 -3.56
C TRP A 98 5.50 -6.70 -3.09
N ARG A 99 6.48 -7.59 -2.87
CA ARG A 99 7.86 -7.15 -2.60
C ARG A 99 8.50 -6.49 -3.81
N SER A 100 8.24 -6.96 -5.03
CA SER A 100 8.73 -6.31 -6.25
C SER A 100 8.13 -4.92 -6.46
N ASP A 101 6.93 -4.69 -5.93
CA ASP A 101 6.25 -3.38 -5.90
C ASP A 101 6.71 -2.48 -4.74
N GLY A 102 7.76 -2.88 -4.01
CA GLY A 102 8.33 -2.11 -2.90
C GLY A 102 7.54 -2.22 -1.59
N MET A 103 6.57 -3.14 -1.49
CA MET A 103 5.80 -3.31 -0.26
C MET A 103 6.55 -4.15 0.77
N ARG A 104 6.32 -3.84 2.05
CA ARG A 104 6.71 -4.71 3.14
C ARG A 104 5.66 -5.80 3.31
N VAL A 105 6.08 -7.06 3.24
CA VAL A 105 5.20 -8.22 3.34
C VAL A 105 5.46 -8.96 4.63
N ASP A 106 4.43 -9.14 5.42
CA ASP A 106 4.42 -9.91 6.66
C ASP A 106 3.53 -11.16 6.48
N ARG A 107 3.99 -12.29 7.03
CA ARG A 107 3.16 -13.49 7.13
C ARG A 107 2.36 -13.44 8.42
N LEU A 108 1.06 -13.65 8.32
CA LEU A 108 0.19 -13.81 9.48
C LEU A 108 0.12 -15.28 9.86
N VAL A 109 0.05 -15.54 11.15
CA VAL A 109 -0.23 -16.89 11.67
C VAL A 109 -1.74 -17.04 11.75
N ASP A 110 -2.30 -17.89 10.87
CA ASP A 110 -3.71 -18.24 10.88
C ASP A 110 -3.85 -19.76 10.94
N ALA A 111 -4.76 -20.25 11.79
CA ALA A 111 -5.01 -21.68 11.95
C ALA A 111 -5.69 -22.33 10.73
N LYS A 112 -6.26 -21.52 9.84
CA LYS A 112 -7.00 -21.99 8.65
C LYS A 112 -6.12 -22.14 7.42
N GLY A 113 -4.95 -21.48 7.39
CA GLY A 113 -4.04 -21.53 6.26
C GLY A 113 -3.08 -20.34 6.21
N PRO A 114 -2.21 -20.30 5.20
CA PRO A 114 -1.31 -19.17 5.00
C PRO A 114 -2.08 -17.87 4.80
N ALA A 115 -1.64 -16.82 5.47
CA ALA A 115 -2.15 -15.47 5.28
C ALA A 115 -0.97 -14.50 5.16
N MET A 116 -1.04 -13.62 4.17
CA MET A 116 -0.02 -12.62 3.88
C MET A 116 -0.64 -11.23 3.92
N VAL A 117 0.11 -10.29 4.46
CA VAL A 117 -0.28 -8.87 4.48
C VAL A 117 0.86 -8.04 3.94
N ALA A 118 0.58 -7.18 2.97
CA ALA A 118 1.53 -6.22 2.43
C ALA A 118 1.07 -4.78 2.68
N ARG A 119 2.04 -3.90 2.95
CA ARG A 119 1.82 -2.46 3.23
C ARG A 119 2.94 -1.62 2.63
N GLY A 120 2.63 -0.36 2.32
CA GLY A 120 3.58 0.58 1.72
C GLY A 120 3.65 0.42 0.20
N GLY A 121 4.72 0.94 -0.43
CA GLY A 121 4.88 0.93 -1.88
C GLY A 121 4.07 2.02 -2.59
N ASP A 122 3.43 2.92 -1.85
CA ASP A 122 2.70 4.11 -2.32
C ASP A 122 1.57 3.83 -3.34
N ARG A 123 1.12 2.56 -3.43
CA ARG A 123 0.04 2.14 -4.33
C ARG A 123 -1.27 1.88 -3.59
N VAL A 124 -1.19 1.17 -2.46
CA VAL A 124 -2.34 0.85 -1.60
C VAL A 124 -1.92 0.98 -0.14
N ASP A 125 -2.87 1.22 0.75
CA ASP A 125 -2.61 1.21 2.19
C ASP A 125 -2.26 -0.20 2.67
N THR A 126 -3.09 -1.16 2.27
CA THR A 126 -2.91 -2.56 2.66
C THR A 126 -3.48 -3.48 1.58
N ILE A 127 -2.78 -4.57 1.29
CA ILE A 127 -3.35 -5.71 0.56
C ILE A 127 -3.09 -7.00 1.34
N ARG A 128 -4.07 -7.90 1.35
CA ARG A 128 -4.04 -9.17 2.08
C ARG A 128 -4.42 -10.31 1.16
N PHE A 129 -3.73 -11.43 1.33
CA PHE A 129 -4.09 -12.70 0.73
C PHE A 129 -4.32 -13.73 1.83
N PHE A 130 -5.40 -14.46 1.73
CA PHE A 130 -5.74 -15.57 2.61
C PHE A 130 -5.96 -16.81 1.76
N ALA A 131 -5.14 -17.85 1.99
CA ALA A 131 -5.27 -19.15 1.34
C ALA A 131 -5.91 -20.13 2.31
N PHE A 132 -7.24 -20.13 2.34
CA PHE A 132 -7.99 -21.09 3.17
C PHE A 132 -8.52 -22.21 2.28
N PRO A 133 -8.58 -23.45 2.79
CA PRO A 133 -9.09 -24.59 2.02
C PRO A 133 -10.47 -24.28 1.40
N GLY A 134 -10.55 -24.30 0.07
CA GLY A 134 -11.78 -24.04 -0.67
C GLY A 134 -12.20 -22.55 -0.74
N ASN A 135 -11.37 -21.62 -0.29
CA ASN A 135 -11.69 -20.20 -0.34
C ASN A 135 -10.46 -19.32 -0.22
N ASP A 136 -9.78 -19.11 -1.34
CA ASP A 136 -8.74 -18.09 -1.38
C ASP A 136 -9.37 -16.71 -1.56
N SER A 137 -8.82 -15.71 -0.90
CA SER A 137 -9.31 -14.34 -1.05
C SER A 137 -8.20 -13.30 -1.02
N ILE A 138 -8.37 -12.26 -1.84
CA ILE A 138 -7.56 -11.05 -1.81
C ILE A 138 -8.45 -9.90 -1.38
N GLN A 139 -7.96 -9.09 -0.44
CA GLN A 139 -8.59 -7.84 -0.04
C GLN A 139 -7.56 -6.71 -0.12
N ALA A 140 -7.89 -5.66 -0.82
CA ALA A 140 -7.10 -4.43 -0.90
C ALA A 140 -7.87 -3.25 -0.31
N LEU A 141 -7.13 -2.36 0.32
CA LEU A 141 -7.57 -1.06 0.81
C LEU A 141 -6.76 0.00 0.06
N SER A 142 -7.41 0.92 -0.64
CA SER A 142 -6.71 2.00 -1.32
C SER A 142 -5.97 2.91 -0.33
N LEU A 143 -5.15 3.80 -0.83
CA LEU A 143 -4.64 4.91 -0.03
C LEU A 143 -5.82 5.72 0.52
N CYS A 144 -5.68 6.21 1.76
CA CYS A 144 -6.64 7.11 2.37
C CYS A 144 -6.51 8.49 1.70
N ILE A 145 -7.60 9.00 1.17
CA ILE A 145 -7.70 10.31 0.52
C ILE A 145 -8.53 11.26 1.38
N ALA A 146 -8.33 12.55 1.21
CA ALA A 146 -9.17 13.54 1.87
C ALA A 146 -10.58 13.54 1.27
N GLY A 147 -11.59 13.52 2.11
CA GLY A 147 -13.01 13.51 1.71
C GLY A 147 -13.87 12.74 2.71
N ASP A 148 -15.15 12.92 2.59
CA ASP A 148 -16.16 12.16 3.34
C ASP A 148 -16.56 10.91 2.55
N ALA A 149 -16.64 9.76 3.22
CA ALA A 149 -16.94 8.50 2.56
C ALA A 149 -18.35 8.46 1.99
N ASP A 150 -19.33 9.02 2.70
CA ASP A 150 -20.74 9.04 2.27
C ASP A 150 -20.91 9.95 1.05
N GLU A 151 -20.25 11.12 1.04
CA GLU A 151 -20.27 12.04 -0.11
C GLU A 151 -19.65 11.42 -1.37
N ILE A 152 -18.57 10.66 -1.22
CA ILE A 152 -17.90 9.99 -2.35
C ILE A 152 -18.78 8.87 -2.90
N GLU A 153 -19.42 8.08 -2.02
CA GLU A 153 -20.33 7.01 -2.42
C GLU A 153 -21.57 7.56 -3.17
N GLU A 154 -22.16 8.66 -2.69
CA GLU A 154 -23.28 9.33 -3.37
C GLU A 154 -22.90 9.83 -4.78
N GLN A 155 -21.71 10.41 -4.95
CA GLN A 155 -21.24 10.89 -6.25
C GLN A 155 -21.04 9.77 -7.28
N GLN A 156 -20.69 8.56 -6.83
CA GLN A 156 -20.55 7.40 -7.71
C GLN A 156 -21.91 6.78 -8.11
N ALA A 157 -22.93 6.91 -7.26
CA ALA A 157 -24.26 6.41 -7.54
C ALA A 157 -25.02 7.23 -8.61
N ASP A 158 -24.61 8.49 -8.80
CA ASP A 158 -25.25 9.44 -9.73
C ASP A 158 -24.59 9.48 -11.14
N GLY A 159 -23.49 8.76 -11.38
CA GLY A 159 -22.72 8.73 -12.63
C GLY A 159 -22.97 7.47 -13.44
#